data_f5e9dde3ac6420805fa2b3d76cd9e885
#
_entry.id   f5e9dde3ac6420805fa2b3d76cd9e885
#
_cell.length_a   1.000
_cell.length_b   1.000
_cell.length_c   1.000
_cell.angle_alpha   90.00
_cell.angle_beta   90.00
_cell.angle_gamma   90.00
#
_symmetry.space_group_name_H-M   'P 1'
#
loop_
_entity.id
_entity.type
_entity.pdbx_description
1 polymer ?
#
loop_
_entity_poly.entity_id
_entity_poly.type
_entity_poly.pdbx_seq_one_letter_code
_entity_poly.pdbx_strand_id
1 'polypeptide(L)'
;MITNLKTRLTPFFAFLYSTAGFFVFFIFFLSCQNENNNEAVIDALPVTIQLDRFDLKFYDQSPEVIPGLKKEYPFLFPKQFSDSIWIKRQKDSLQLLLQKAVSEVYEDVTPLETKVSHLFKHIKYHFPKVKMPRVITLTNNVDYQIKTVYSDSLLLISLDTFLGADHPLYEGIPNYVRKELDEKYIPSQIVEKFSAYTIPPTEDRTFLGQMLFEGKKLYLQDLLLPHEEDHLKIAYTEEELKWVRENEIYIWQYFIEKQVLYQTDPQWVERFLEPAPFSKFYLELDRNSPGRLGRWIGWQIVRKYRDLNPETSLEELLRLPAQQLFNQSKYKPKR
;
A
#
# COMPACT_ATOMS: atom_id res chain seq x y z
N MET A 1 -43.35 -48.42 53.33
CA MET A 1 -42.13 -49.20 53.10
C MET A 1 -41.69 -48.87 51.70
N ILE A 2 -41.00 -47.67 51.55
CA ILE A 2 -40.47 -47.22 50.27
C ILE A 2 -39.10 -46.69 50.61
N THR A 3 -38.06 -47.41 50.27
CA THR A 3 -36.67 -47.06 50.51
C THR A 3 -35.96 -46.79 49.18
N ASN A 4 -35.41 -45.58 49.06
CA ASN A 4 -34.18 -45.17 48.39
C ASN A 4 -33.79 -45.83 47.03
N LEU A 5 -33.89 -44.97 46.02
CA LEU A 5 -33.02 -45.02 44.85
C LEU A 5 -32.58 -43.61 44.46
N LYS A 6 -31.62 -43.04 45.20
CA LYS A 6 -30.82 -41.90 44.82
C LYS A 6 -29.37 -42.30 44.95
N THR A 7 -28.61 -42.08 43.94
CA THR A 7 -27.16 -42.10 43.77
C THR A 7 -26.68 -43.05 42.68
N ARG A 8 -26.31 -42.46 41.55
CA ARG A 8 -25.15 -42.80 40.69
C ARG A 8 -25.29 -42.26 39.24
N LEU A 9 -25.31 -40.92 39.07
CA LEU A 9 -25.27 -40.33 37.70
C LEU A 9 -24.50 -39.01 37.62
N THR A 10 -23.49 -38.77 38.45
CA THR A 10 -22.79 -37.47 38.45
C THR A 10 -21.31 -37.46 38.05
N PRO A 11 -20.55 -38.55 37.80
CA PRO A 11 -19.17 -38.35 37.32
C PRO A 11 -19.01 -38.38 35.80
N PHE A 12 -20.01 -38.80 35.02
CA PHE A 12 -19.82 -38.98 33.55
C PHE A 12 -19.96 -37.67 32.77
N PHE A 13 -20.76 -36.71 33.22
CA PHE A 13 -20.94 -35.42 32.56
C PHE A 13 -19.82 -34.44 32.85
N ALA A 14 -19.14 -34.50 33.97
CA ALA A 14 -18.01 -33.62 34.30
C ALA A 14 -16.75 -33.90 33.45
N PHE A 15 -16.59 -35.17 32.99
CA PHE A 15 -15.46 -35.57 32.16
C PHE A 15 -15.61 -35.12 30.70
N LEU A 16 -16.85 -35.02 30.16
CA LEU A 16 -17.10 -34.56 28.80
C LEU A 16 -16.89 -33.04 28.63
N TYR A 17 -17.16 -32.22 29.66
CA TYR A 17 -16.94 -30.79 29.60
C TYR A 17 -15.44 -30.42 29.72
N SER A 18 -14.65 -31.23 30.43
CA SER A 18 -13.21 -31.01 30.57
C SER A 18 -12.44 -31.30 29.27
N THR A 19 -12.84 -32.35 28.53
CA THR A 19 -12.18 -32.68 27.25
C THR A 19 -12.59 -31.81 26.09
N ALA A 20 -13.83 -31.30 26.04
CA ALA A 20 -14.29 -30.36 25.03
C ALA A 20 -13.65 -28.97 25.21
N GLY A 21 -13.48 -28.51 26.45
CA GLY A 21 -12.77 -27.23 26.75
C GLY A 21 -11.28 -27.25 26.37
N PHE A 22 -10.64 -28.42 26.53
CA PHE A 22 -9.22 -28.58 26.17
C PHE A 22 -8.99 -28.65 24.65
N PHE A 23 -9.96 -29.21 23.92
CA PHE A 23 -9.87 -29.31 22.44
C PHE A 23 -10.13 -27.98 21.74
N VAL A 24 -11.01 -27.11 22.27
CA VAL A 24 -11.26 -25.77 21.75
C VAL A 24 -10.06 -24.83 22.02
N PHE A 25 -9.37 -25.00 23.15
CA PHE A 25 -8.17 -24.20 23.46
C PHE A 25 -6.96 -24.57 22.59
N PHE A 26 -6.89 -25.83 22.10
CA PHE A 26 -5.76 -26.28 21.25
C PHE A 26 -5.89 -25.80 19.79
N ILE A 27 -7.12 -25.51 19.31
CA ILE A 27 -7.34 -24.99 17.94
C ILE A 27 -6.89 -23.53 17.80
N PHE A 28 -6.92 -22.75 18.89
CA PHE A 28 -6.42 -21.35 18.87
C PHE A 28 -4.89 -21.24 18.77
N PHE A 29 -4.13 -22.24 19.17
CA PHE A 29 -2.67 -22.21 19.05
C PHE A 29 -2.15 -22.59 17.65
N LEU A 30 -2.94 -23.24 16.82
CA LEU A 30 -2.54 -23.63 15.47
C LEU A 30 -2.61 -22.47 14.46
N SER A 31 -3.41 -21.43 14.72
CA SER A 31 -3.52 -20.26 13.84
C SER A 31 -2.30 -19.34 13.92
N CYS A 32 -1.72 -19.14 15.11
CA CYS A 32 -0.52 -18.29 15.27
C CYS A 32 0.79 -18.96 14.77
N GLN A 33 0.83 -20.30 14.64
CA GLN A 33 2.04 -20.98 14.16
C GLN A 33 2.25 -20.86 12.65
N ASN A 34 1.19 -20.68 11.85
CA ASN A 34 1.32 -20.57 10.40
C ASN A 34 1.89 -19.20 9.95
N GLU A 35 1.51 -18.12 10.59
CA GLU A 35 2.03 -16.78 10.23
C GLU A 35 3.51 -16.65 10.57
N ASN A 36 3.93 -17.09 11.77
CA ASN A 36 5.33 -17.07 12.17
C ASN A 36 6.23 -17.97 11.31
N ASN A 37 5.71 -19.08 10.78
CA ASN A 37 6.47 -19.95 9.87
C ASN A 37 6.70 -19.29 8.51
N ASN A 38 5.71 -18.56 7.99
CA ASN A 38 5.85 -17.91 6.70
C ASN A 38 6.85 -16.75 6.76
N GLU A 39 6.84 -15.97 7.84
CA GLU A 39 7.77 -14.84 8.02
C GLU A 39 9.23 -15.30 8.08
N ALA A 40 9.51 -16.37 8.83
CA ALA A 40 10.85 -16.96 8.87
C ALA A 40 11.34 -17.46 7.50
N VAL A 41 10.44 -18.00 6.67
CA VAL A 41 10.75 -18.40 5.29
C VAL A 41 11.02 -17.19 4.41
N ILE A 42 10.23 -16.12 4.55
CA ILE A 42 10.40 -14.88 3.81
C ILE A 42 11.73 -14.21 4.16
N ASP A 43 12.03 -14.11 5.46
CA ASP A 43 13.29 -13.53 5.94
C ASP A 43 14.53 -14.27 5.46
N ALA A 44 14.44 -15.58 5.28
CA ALA A 44 15.52 -16.40 4.76
C ALA A 44 15.75 -16.24 3.24
N LEU A 45 14.87 -15.56 2.50
CA LEU A 45 15.06 -15.36 1.06
C LEU A 45 16.30 -14.50 0.78
N PRO A 46 17.17 -14.90 -0.15
CA PRO A 46 18.41 -14.19 -0.48
C PRO A 46 18.12 -12.96 -1.35
N VAL A 47 17.35 -12.02 -0.82
CA VAL A 47 17.03 -10.76 -1.50
C VAL A 47 17.67 -9.62 -0.71
N THR A 48 18.53 -8.86 -1.37
CA THR A 48 19.14 -7.65 -0.85
C THR A 48 19.07 -6.58 -1.92
N ILE A 49 18.53 -5.43 -1.58
CA ILE A 49 18.45 -4.27 -2.45
C ILE A 49 19.52 -3.27 -2.01
N GLN A 50 20.29 -2.81 -2.97
CA GLN A 50 21.17 -1.66 -2.83
C GLN A 50 20.63 -0.52 -3.67
N LEU A 51 20.61 0.68 -3.12
CA LEU A 51 20.16 1.87 -3.81
C LEU A 51 21.27 2.39 -4.70
N ASP A 52 21.01 2.44 -6.00
CA ASP A 52 21.86 3.11 -6.95
C ASP A 52 21.60 4.62 -6.90
N ARG A 53 22.47 5.35 -6.19
CA ARG A 53 22.39 6.77 -5.88
C ARG A 53 22.71 7.64 -7.11
N PHE A 54 21.85 7.56 -8.14
CA PHE A 54 21.98 8.42 -9.32
C PHE A 54 21.87 9.91 -8.94
N ASP A 55 21.08 10.25 -7.93
CA ASP A 55 20.99 11.60 -7.36
C ASP A 55 22.37 12.16 -6.96
N LEU A 56 23.26 11.35 -6.38
CA LEU A 56 24.61 11.76 -6.06
C LEU A 56 25.51 11.81 -7.29
N LYS A 57 25.46 10.76 -8.13
CA LYS A 57 26.27 10.65 -9.34
C LYS A 57 26.01 11.77 -10.34
N PHE A 58 24.75 12.18 -10.48
CA PHE A 58 24.36 13.25 -11.41
C PHE A 58 24.90 14.61 -11.01
N TYR A 59 24.98 14.89 -9.72
CA TYR A 59 25.44 16.18 -9.19
C TYR A 59 26.93 16.22 -8.85
N ASP A 60 27.68 15.19 -9.18
CA ASP A 60 29.14 15.27 -9.25
C ASP A 60 29.50 16.26 -10.37
N GLN A 61 30.00 17.43 -9.97
CA GLN A 61 30.06 18.63 -10.81
C GLN A 61 31.08 18.57 -11.96
N SER A 62 31.68 17.43 -12.22
CA SER A 62 32.56 17.23 -13.37
C SER A 62 31.74 17.17 -14.68
N PRO A 63 31.95 18.06 -15.66
CA PRO A 63 31.27 17.95 -16.96
C PRO A 63 31.50 16.66 -17.70
N GLU A 64 32.57 15.94 -17.37
CA GLU A 64 32.95 14.66 -17.96
C GLU A 64 32.05 13.51 -17.50
N VAL A 65 31.29 13.69 -16.43
CA VAL A 65 30.36 12.68 -15.88
C VAL A 65 29.18 12.41 -16.82
N ILE A 66 28.67 13.42 -17.53
CA ILE A 66 27.45 13.27 -18.36
C ILE A 66 27.56 12.19 -19.43
N PRO A 67 28.64 12.08 -20.24
CA PRO A 67 28.78 10.99 -21.21
C PRO A 67 28.80 9.59 -20.58
N GLY A 68 29.42 9.46 -19.41
CA GLY A 68 29.42 8.22 -18.62
C GLY A 68 28.03 7.84 -18.14
N LEU A 69 27.30 8.80 -17.54
CA LEU A 69 25.94 8.60 -17.05
C LEU A 69 24.96 8.27 -18.18
N LYS A 70 25.07 8.89 -19.34
CA LYS A 70 24.26 8.54 -20.52
C LYS A 70 24.45 7.10 -20.97
N LYS A 71 25.66 6.57 -20.83
CA LYS A 71 25.95 5.18 -21.16
C LYS A 71 25.40 4.21 -20.11
N GLU A 72 25.49 4.56 -18.83
CA GLU A 72 25.05 3.73 -17.71
C GLU A 72 23.51 3.78 -17.48
N TYR A 73 22.90 4.96 -17.74
CA TYR A 73 21.47 5.23 -17.52
C TYR A 73 20.79 5.78 -18.80
N PRO A 74 20.82 5.08 -19.93
CA PRO A 74 20.34 5.63 -21.21
C PRO A 74 18.85 6.01 -21.17
N PHE A 75 18.07 5.39 -20.32
CA PHE A 75 16.63 5.63 -20.12
C PHE A 75 16.34 6.94 -19.35
N LEU A 76 17.30 7.51 -18.62
CA LEU A 76 17.17 8.80 -17.95
C LEU A 76 17.59 9.98 -18.84
N PHE A 77 18.21 9.71 -20.01
CA PHE A 77 18.74 10.70 -20.92
C PHE A 77 18.10 10.60 -22.31
N PRO A 78 16.89 11.14 -22.54
CA PRO A 78 16.26 11.14 -23.85
C PRO A 78 17.18 11.71 -24.93
N LYS A 79 17.30 10.99 -26.05
CA LYS A 79 18.27 11.30 -27.12
C LYS A 79 18.12 12.67 -27.77
N GLN A 80 16.93 13.28 -27.69
CA GLN A 80 16.64 14.61 -28.23
C GLN A 80 17.34 15.75 -27.47
N PHE A 81 17.85 15.49 -26.26
CA PHE A 81 18.51 16.50 -25.45
C PHE A 81 20.02 16.41 -25.54
N SER A 82 20.67 17.54 -25.83
CA SER A 82 22.12 17.64 -25.87
C SER A 82 22.74 17.63 -24.47
N ASP A 83 24.04 17.35 -24.37
CA ASP A 83 24.77 17.32 -23.10
C ASP A 83 24.74 18.66 -22.38
N SER A 84 24.70 19.77 -23.13
CA SER A 84 24.64 21.12 -22.56
C SER A 84 23.40 21.36 -21.68
N ILE A 85 22.27 20.72 -21.97
CA ILE A 85 21.05 20.81 -21.15
C ILE A 85 21.29 20.15 -19.79
N TRP A 86 21.93 19.00 -19.77
CA TRP A 86 22.22 18.25 -18.54
C TRP A 86 23.28 18.96 -17.70
N ILE A 87 24.33 19.50 -18.34
CA ILE A 87 25.36 20.31 -17.67
C ILE A 87 24.74 21.57 -17.05
N LYS A 88 23.81 22.23 -17.77
CA LYS A 88 23.06 23.36 -17.22
C LYS A 88 22.23 22.96 -16.01
N ARG A 89 21.56 21.80 -16.08
CA ARG A 89 20.76 21.29 -14.97
C ARG A 89 21.61 20.97 -13.73
N GLN A 90 22.81 20.42 -13.88
CA GLN A 90 23.73 20.16 -12.75
C GLN A 90 24.12 21.45 -12.00
N LYS A 91 24.09 22.61 -12.70
CA LYS A 91 24.47 23.90 -12.15
C LYS A 91 23.30 24.82 -11.77
N ASP A 92 22.08 24.31 -11.96
CA ASP A 92 20.88 25.05 -11.62
C ASP A 92 20.74 25.18 -10.10
N SER A 93 20.46 26.37 -9.60
CA SER A 93 20.43 26.67 -8.17
C SER A 93 19.34 25.93 -7.43
N LEU A 94 18.17 25.72 -8.06
CA LEU A 94 17.09 24.94 -7.47
C LEU A 94 17.47 23.46 -7.39
N GLN A 95 18.09 22.93 -8.45
CA GLN A 95 18.54 21.53 -8.46
C GLN A 95 19.58 21.27 -7.37
N LEU A 96 20.53 22.19 -7.20
CA LEU A 96 21.55 22.09 -6.15
C LEU A 96 20.94 22.18 -4.74
N LEU A 97 19.91 23.03 -4.56
CA LEU A 97 19.17 23.11 -3.30
C LEU A 97 18.43 21.81 -2.98
N LEU A 98 17.74 21.23 -3.96
CA LEU A 98 17.07 19.94 -3.81
C LEU A 98 18.07 18.82 -3.49
N GLN A 99 19.18 18.78 -4.23
CA GLN A 99 20.22 17.79 -3.99
C GLN A 99 20.83 17.90 -2.59
N LYS A 100 21.07 19.12 -2.13
CA LYS A 100 21.55 19.35 -0.76
C LYS A 100 20.56 18.82 0.27
N ALA A 101 19.27 19.15 0.14
CA ALA A 101 18.23 18.66 1.05
C ALA A 101 18.13 17.12 1.05
N VAL A 102 18.20 16.50 -0.14
CA VAL A 102 18.23 15.02 -0.26
C VAL A 102 19.47 14.45 0.43
N SER A 103 20.65 15.08 0.26
CA SER A 103 21.88 14.57 0.90
C SER A 103 21.84 14.69 2.42
N GLU A 104 21.19 15.73 2.97
CA GLU A 104 21.01 15.90 4.41
C GLU A 104 20.06 14.87 5.01
N VAL A 105 18.92 14.61 4.36
CA VAL A 105 17.92 13.63 4.84
C VAL A 105 18.40 12.18 4.65
N TYR A 106 19.06 11.90 3.53
CA TYR A 106 19.52 10.56 3.13
C TYR A 106 21.06 10.43 3.18
N GLU A 107 21.68 10.94 4.25
CA GLU A 107 23.11 10.75 4.52
C GLU A 107 23.42 9.27 4.70
N ASP A 108 22.58 8.54 5.49
CA ASP A 108 22.58 7.10 5.60
C ASP A 108 21.31 6.51 4.99
N VAL A 109 21.49 5.76 3.91
CA VAL A 109 20.39 5.07 3.21
C VAL A 109 20.17 3.63 3.66
N THR A 110 21.00 3.11 4.57
CA THR A 110 20.91 1.72 5.07
C THR A 110 19.51 1.38 5.62
N PRO A 111 18.83 2.26 6.40
CA PRO A 111 17.47 1.99 6.86
C PRO A 111 16.47 1.82 5.71
N LEU A 112 16.57 2.65 4.67
CA LEU A 112 15.71 2.56 3.49
C LEU A 112 16.01 1.29 2.68
N GLU A 113 17.30 0.95 2.46
CA GLU A 113 17.70 -0.29 1.80
C GLU A 113 17.16 -1.52 2.53
N THR A 114 17.19 -1.51 3.86
CA THR A 114 16.63 -2.59 4.69
C THR A 114 15.13 -2.74 4.50
N LYS A 115 14.38 -1.64 4.58
CA LYS A 115 12.92 -1.63 4.35
C LYS A 115 12.55 -2.11 2.95
N VAL A 116 13.25 -1.61 1.92
CA VAL A 116 13.00 -2.00 0.53
C VAL A 116 13.40 -3.46 0.30
N SER A 117 14.50 -3.94 0.88
CA SER A 117 14.91 -5.35 0.80
C SER A 117 13.84 -6.26 1.42
N HIS A 118 13.32 -5.91 2.60
CA HIS A 118 12.26 -6.67 3.26
C HIS A 118 10.98 -6.70 2.39
N LEU A 119 10.55 -5.57 1.85
CA LEU A 119 9.44 -5.51 0.90
C LEU A 119 9.66 -6.45 -0.31
N PHE A 120 10.85 -6.44 -0.90
CA PHE A 120 11.13 -7.31 -2.05
C PHE A 120 11.26 -8.78 -1.71
N LYS A 121 11.57 -9.16 -0.46
CA LYS A 121 11.43 -10.52 0.03
C LYS A 121 9.96 -10.98 0.00
N HIS A 122 9.03 -10.15 0.52
CA HIS A 122 7.59 -10.43 0.43
C HIS A 122 7.12 -10.51 -1.03
N ILE A 123 7.53 -9.58 -1.88
CA ILE A 123 7.21 -9.64 -3.31
C ILE A 123 7.71 -10.96 -3.91
N LYS A 124 8.95 -11.37 -3.62
CA LYS A 124 9.52 -12.61 -4.16
C LYS A 124 8.80 -13.85 -3.66
N TYR A 125 8.36 -13.86 -2.42
CA TYR A 125 7.59 -14.95 -1.84
C TYR A 125 6.21 -15.11 -2.51
N HIS A 126 5.45 -14.02 -2.61
CA HIS A 126 4.11 -14.04 -3.18
C HIS A 126 4.08 -14.07 -4.72
N PHE A 127 5.13 -13.57 -5.36
CA PHE A 127 5.29 -13.48 -6.82
C PHE A 127 6.65 -14.04 -7.25
N PRO A 128 6.86 -15.38 -7.20
CA PRO A 128 8.18 -16.00 -7.43
C PRO A 128 8.79 -15.70 -8.80
N LYS A 129 7.97 -15.40 -9.81
CA LYS A 129 8.39 -15.08 -11.17
C LYS A 129 8.90 -13.65 -11.34
N VAL A 130 8.63 -12.76 -10.37
CA VAL A 130 9.09 -11.37 -10.42
C VAL A 130 10.61 -11.31 -10.34
N LYS A 131 11.21 -10.55 -11.24
CA LYS A 131 12.64 -10.24 -11.23
C LYS A 131 12.91 -9.10 -10.25
N MET A 132 14.08 -9.13 -9.62
CA MET A 132 14.49 -8.01 -8.76
C MET A 132 14.86 -6.82 -9.63
N PRO A 133 14.23 -5.65 -9.43
CA PRO A 133 14.54 -4.47 -10.20
C PRO A 133 15.89 -3.86 -9.75
N ARG A 134 16.56 -3.14 -10.64
CA ARG A 134 17.55 -2.15 -10.25
C ARG A 134 16.82 -0.98 -9.61
N VAL A 135 17.17 -0.65 -8.37
CA VAL A 135 16.56 0.44 -7.62
C VAL A 135 17.44 1.67 -7.71
N ILE A 136 16.93 2.73 -8.33
CA ILE A 136 17.68 3.96 -8.60
C ILE A 136 16.99 5.12 -7.91
N THR A 137 17.75 5.90 -7.17
CA THR A 137 17.29 7.14 -6.56
C THR A 137 17.64 8.35 -7.41
N LEU A 138 16.75 9.32 -7.45
CA LEU A 138 16.92 10.54 -8.25
C LEU A 138 16.17 11.72 -7.62
N THR A 139 16.30 12.91 -8.20
CA THR A 139 15.47 14.10 -7.94
C THR A 139 14.64 14.43 -9.18
N ASN A 140 13.38 14.84 -8.98
CA ASN A 140 12.44 15.14 -10.06
C ASN A 140 11.77 16.52 -9.97
N ASN A 141 12.33 17.46 -9.23
CA ASN A 141 11.78 18.80 -8.94
C ASN A 141 10.52 18.78 -8.06
N VAL A 142 10.48 17.85 -7.11
CA VAL A 142 9.32 17.65 -6.23
C VAL A 142 8.04 17.42 -7.03
N ASP A 143 8.13 16.71 -8.17
CA ASP A 143 6.93 16.25 -8.88
C ASP A 143 6.25 15.15 -8.07
N TYR A 144 5.38 15.57 -7.15
CA TYR A 144 4.65 14.68 -6.26
C TYR A 144 3.62 13.78 -6.98
N GLN A 145 3.38 13.97 -8.27
CA GLN A 145 2.56 13.06 -9.08
C GLN A 145 3.35 11.82 -9.50
N ILE A 146 4.68 11.95 -9.60
CA ILE A 146 5.60 10.88 -10.03
C ILE A 146 6.65 10.63 -8.93
N LYS A 147 6.20 10.21 -7.75
CA LYS A 147 7.09 9.92 -6.62
C LYS A 147 7.94 8.66 -6.84
N THR A 148 7.35 7.63 -7.42
CA THR A 148 8.00 6.36 -7.77
C THR A 148 7.55 5.88 -9.13
N VAL A 149 8.43 5.16 -9.84
CA VAL A 149 8.12 4.48 -11.11
C VAL A 149 8.58 3.04 -11.01
N TYR A 150 7.69 2.09 -11.28
CA TYR A 150 8.01 0.67 -11.29
C TYR A 150 7.82 0.06 -12.68
N SER A 151 8.75 -0.77 -13.09
CA SER A 151 8.68 -1.65 -14.26
C SER A 151 9.29 -3.02 -13.94
N ASP A 152 9.26 -3.97 -14.87
CA ASP A 152 9.76 -5.34 -14.68
C ASP A 152 11.22 -5.43 -14.15
N SER A 153 12.06 -4.45 -14.49
CA SER A 153 13.51 -4.48 -14.17
C SER A 153 14.01 -3.21 -13.50
N LEU A 154 13.13 -2.25 -13.23
CA LEU A 154 13.53 -0.92 -12.80
C LEU A 154 12.53 -0.35 -11.77
N LEU A 155 13.07 0.16 -10.67
CA LEU A 155 12.35 0.98 -9.70
C LEU A 155 13.08 2.32 -9.57
N LEU A 156 12.40 3.42 -9.87
CA LEU A 156 12.89 4.77 -9.64
C LEU A 156 12.20 5.34 -8.39
N ILE A 157 12.97 5.99 -7.52
CA ILE A 157 12.49 6.66 -6.32
C ILE A 157 12.99 8.10 -6.34
N SER A 158 12.06 9.06 -6.39
CA SER A 158 12.35 10.48 -6.36
C SER A 158 12.51 10.96 -4.92
N LEU A 159 13.74 10.94 -4.38
CA LEU A 159 14.00 11.23 -2.96
C LEU A 159 13.59 12.62 -2.52
N ASP A 160 13.63 13.61 -3.43
CA ASP A 160 13.17 14.97 -3.18
C ASP A 160 11.65 15.09 -2.97
N THR A 161 10.90 14.01 -3.17
CA THR A 161 9.48 13.92 -2.82
C THR A 161 9.22 13.23 -1.47
N PHE A 162 10.27 12.93 -0.68
CA PHE A 162 10.17 12.22 0.59
C PHE A 162 11.07 12.79 1.70
N LEU A 163 11.20 14.12 1.75
CA LEU A 163 12.08 14.83 2.70
C LEU A 163 11.44 15.02 4.10
N GLY A 164 10.19 14.60 4.27
CA GLY A 164 9.38 14.86 5.45
C GLY A 164 8.27 15.88 5.18
N ALA A 165 7.07 15.62 5.69
CA ALA A 165 5.85 16.39 5.38
C ALA A 165 5.99 17.91 5.64
N ASP A 166 6.80 18.30 6.64
CA ASP A 166 6.98 19.70 7.04
C ASP A 166 8.23 20.35 6.46
N HIS A 167 8.88 19.67 5.48
CA HIS A 167 10.10 20.21 4.87
C HIS A 167 9.82 21.55 4.14
N PRO A 168 10.67 22.60 4.32
CA PRO A 168 10.43 23.94 3.77
C PRO A 168 10.25 23.97 2.25
N LEU A 169 10.90 23.09 1.50
CA LEU A 169 10.75 22.96 0.05
C LEU A 169 9.34 22.55 -0.40
N TYR A 170 8.47 22.15 0.52
CA TYR A 170 7.07 21.77 0.25
C TYR A 170 6.09 22.92 0.56
N GLU A 171 6.59 24.10 0.83
CA GLU A 171 5.74 25.28 1.02
C GLU A 171 4.87 25.51 -0.24
N GLY A 172 3.57 25.75 -0.03
CA GLY A 172 2.59 25.90 -1.11
C GLY A 172 1.98 24.59 -1.63
N ILE A 173 2.52 23.41 -1.28
CA ILE A 173 1.88 22.13 -1.60
C ILE A 173 0.70 21.90 -0.61
N PRO A 174 -0.51 21.55 -1.11
CA PRO A 174 -1.65 21.28 -0.25
C PRO A 174 -1.37 20.21 0.81
N ASN A 175 -1.88 20.37 2.03
CA ASN A 175 -1.61 19.48 3.15
C ASN A 175 -1.96 18.02 2.87
N TYR A 176 -3.05 17.74 2.15
CA TYR A 176 -3.48 16.39 1.82
C TYR A 176 -2.51 15.66 0.85
N VAL A 177 -1.68 16.40 0.11
CA VAL A 177 -0.57 15.86 -0.68
C VAL A 177 0.68 15.77 0.18
N ARG A 178 1.01 16.88 0.87
CA ARG A 178 2.26 17.04 1.61
C ARG A 178 2.44 15.97 2.71
N LYS A 179 1.35 15.53 3.35
CA LYS A 179 1.40 14.47 4.38
C LYS A 179 2.02 13.16 3.89
N GLU A 180 1.98 12.91 2.57
CA GLU A 180 2.55 11.71 1.94
C GLU A 180 4.01 11.89 1.49
N LEU A 181 4.58 13.08 1.63
CA LEU A 181 5.95 13.40 1.20
C LEU A 181 6.95 13.14 2.34
N ASP A 182 6.91 11.92 2.87
CA ASP A 182 7.72 11.47 4.00
C ASP A 182 8.25 10.05 3.72
N GLU A 183 9.48 9.75 4.14
CA GLU A 183 10.17 8.48 3.89
C GLU A 183 9.33 7.27 4.28
N LYS A 184 8.54 7.36 5.36
CA LYS A 184 7.70 6.25 5.84
C LYS A 184 6.69 5.77 4.79
N TYR A 185 6.35 6.59 3.79
CA TYR A 185 5.44 6.20 2.71
C TYR A 185 6.14 5.57 1.50
N ILE A 186 7.48 5.54 1.43
CA ILE A 186 8.19 4.93 0.30
C ILE A 186 7.76 3.47 0.06
N PRO A 187 7.70 2.57 1.07
CA PRO A 187 7.26 1.20 0.85
C PRO A 187 5.85 1.10 0.28
N SER A 188 4.87 1.84 0.83
CA SER A 188 3.49 1.83 0.35
C SER A 188 3.36 2.40 -1.07
N GLN A 189 4.15 3.43 -1.43
CA GLN A 189 4.22 3.97 -2.79
C GLN A 189 4.80 2.96 -3.79
N ILE A 190 5.82 2.18 -3.39
CA ILE A 190 6.37 1.11 -4.22
C ILE A 190 5.30 0.03 -4.46
N VAL A 191 4.60 -0.41 -3.41
CA VAL A 191 3.52 -1.41 -3.54
C VAL A 191 2.38 -0.89 -4.40
N GLU A 192 2.01 0.40 -4.30
CA GLU A 192 0.99 1.03 -5.16
C GLU A 192 1.36 0.89 -6.65
N LYS A 193 2.61 1.18 -7.02
CA LYS A 193 3.09 1.05 -8.41
C LYS A 193 3.25 -0.40 -8.83
N PHE A 194 3.79 -1.27 -7.97
CA PHE A 194 3.87 -2.70 -8.20
C PHE A 194 2.49 -3.32 -8.41
N SER A 195 1.50 -2.95 -7.60
CA SER A 195 0.13 -3.43 -7.70
C SER A 195 -0.53 -3.01 -9.00
N ALA A 196 -0.36 -1.75 -9.41
CA ALA A 196 -0.87 -1.25 -10.69
C ALA A 196 -0.25 -1.95 -11.91
N TYR A 197 1.01 -2.40 -11.77
CA TYR A 197 1.68 -3.18 -12.80
C TYR A 197 1.22 -4.66 -12.82
N THR A 198 0.91 -5.22 -11.66
CA THR A 198 0.67 -6.66 -11.48
C THR A 198 -0.79 -7.05 -11.59
N ILE A 199 -1.71 -6.20 -11.10
CA ILE A 199 -3.15 -6.48 -11.14
C ILE A 199 -3.66 -6.13 -12.55
N PRO A 200 -4.37 -7.05 -13.24
CA PRO A 200 -4.97 -6.74 -14.54
C PRO A 200 -5.90 -5.53 -14.44
N PRO A 201 -5.83 -4.59 -15.39
CA PRO A 201 -6.77 -3.46 -15.43
C PRO A 201 -8.21 -3.95 -15.42
N THR A 202 -9.07 -3.26 -14.69
CA THR A 202 -10.50 -3.57 -14.70
C THR A 202 -11.17 -3.01 -15.96
N GLU A 203 -11.97 -3.84 -16.63
CA GLU A 203 -12.87 -3.40 -17.72
C GLU A 203 -14.20 -2.89 -17.16
N ASP A 204 -14.50 -3.20 -15.89
CA ASP A 204 -15.70 -2.76 -15.19
C ASP A 204 -15.58 -1.28 -14.83
N ARG A 205 -16.36 -0.44 -15.55
CA ARG A 205 -16.40 1.02 -15.37
C ARG A 205 -17.33 1.48 -14.25
N THR A 206 -18.04 0.56 -13.60
CA THR A 206 -18.89 0.92 -12.46
C THR A 206 -18.03 1.41 -11.29
N PHE A 207 -18.61 2.22 -10.42
CA PHE A 207 -17.93 2.65 -9.19
C PHE A 207 -17.49 1.43 -8.36
N LEU A 208 -18.31 0.37 -8.29
CA LEU A 208 -17.95 -0.88 -7.62
C LEU A 208 -16.70 -1.51 -8.25
N GLY A 209 -16.61 -1.57 -9.56
CA GLY A 209 -15.46 -2.09 -10.29
C GLY A 209 -14.18 -1.34 -9.95
N GLN A 210 -14.22 -0.01 -10.01
CA GLN A 210 -13.10 0.86 -9.69
C GLN A 210 -12.72 0.79 -8.20
N MET A 211 -13.71 0.81 -7.32
CA MET A 211 -13.54 0.70 -5.87
C MET A 211 -12.84 -0.62 -5.48
N LEU A 212 -13.25 -1.73 -6.06
CA LEU A 212 -12.65 -3.04 -5.78
C LEU A 212 -11.27 -3.22 -6.43
N PHE A 213 -11.02 -2.59 -7.57
CA PHE A 213 -9.67 -2.53 -8.14
C PHE A 213 -8.69 -1.84 -7.17
N GLU A 214 -9.06 -0.68 -6.64
CA GLU A 214 -8.26 0.00 -5.61
C GLU A 214 -8.18 -0.81 -4.30
N GLY A 215 -9.26 -1.48 -3.91
CA GLY A 215 -9.29 -2.37 -2.75
C GLY A 215 -8.31 -3.55 -2.88
N LYS A 216 -8.16 -4.14 -4.07
CA LYS A 216 -7.17 -5.20 -4.33
C LYS A 216 -5.74 -4.69 -4.20
N LYS A 217 -5.46 -3.44 -4.63
CA LYS A 217 -4.14 -2.81 -4.47
C LYS A 217 -3.80 -2.64 -3.00
N LEU A 218 -4.75 -2.19 -2.18
CA LEU A 218 -4.58 -2.06 -0.73
C LEU A 218 -4.46 -3.44 -0.05
N TYR A 219 -5.17 -4.45 -0.52
CA TYR A 219 -5.00 -5.81 -0.01
C TYR A 219 -3.60 -6.38 -0.31
N LEU A 220 -3.01 -6.04 -1.45
CA LEU A 220 -1.60 -6.39 -1.69
C LEU A 220 -0.66 -5.73 -0.68
N GLN A 221 -0.97 -4.54 -0.19
CA GLN A 221 -0.19 -3.94 0.90
C GLN A 221 -0.30 -4.73 2.21
N ASP A 222 -1.45 -5.38 2.49
CA ASP A 222 -1.55 -6.27 3.66
C ASP A 222 -0.57 -7.44 3.59
N LEU A 223 -0.36 -7.98 2.39
CA LEU A 223 0.53 -9.12 2.17
C LEU A 223 2.01 -8.74 2.06
N LEU A 224 2.28 -7.58 1.45
CA LEU A 224 3.65 -7.16 1.14
C LEU A 224 4.26 -6.27 2.22
N LEU A 225 3.43 -5.68 3.06
CA LEU A 225 3.79 -4.81 4.19
C LEU A 225 3.01 -5.22 5.44
N PRO A 226 3.13 -6.49 5.93
CA PRO A 226 2.29 -7.00 7.01
C PRO A 226 2.48 -6.26 8.32
N HIS A 227 3.66 -5.68 8.55
CA HIS A 227 4.00 -4.95 9.79
C HIS A 227 3.69 -3.45 9.72
N GLU A 228 3.32 -2.94 8.54
CA GLU A 228 2.91 -1.53 8.41
C GLU A 228 1.47 -1.33 8.89
N GLU A 229 1.22 -0.20 9.52
CA GLU A 229 -0.12 0.15 9.97
C GLU A 229 -1.04 0.53 8.81
N ASP A 230 -2.33 0.29 8.97
CA ASP A 230 -3.35 0.57 7.95
C ASP A 230 -3.33 2.01 7.45
N HIS A 231 -3.04 2.99 8.33
CA HIS A 231 -3.00 4.39 7.94
C HIS A 231 -1.86 4.69 6.93
N LEU A 232 -0.70 4.05 7.06
CA LEU A 232 0.41 4.20 6.12
C LEU A 232 0.09 3.55 4.76
N LYS A 233 -0.61 2.41 4.76
CA LYS A 233 -1.00 1.69 3.54
C LYS A 233 -1.97 2.51 2.67
N ILE A 234 -2.98 3.16 3.27
CA ILE A 234 -3.97 3.96 2.55
C ILE A 234 -3.58 5.45 2.44
N ALA A 235 -2.45 5.84 3.06
CA ALA A 235 -1.97 7.21 3.17
C ALA A 235 -2.98 8.15 3.87
N TYR A 236 -3.47 7.69 5.01
CA TYR A 236 -4.22 8.49 5.98
C TYR A 236 -3.30 8.99 7.09
N THR A 237 -3.78 9.96 7.88
CA THR A 237 -3.30 10.16 9.24
C THR A 237 -3.98 9.17 10.18
N GLU A 238 -3.50 9.05 11.43
CA GLU A 238 -4.16 8.23 12.44
C GLU A 238 -5.59 8.70 12.72
N GLU A 239 -5.80 10.03 12.74
CA GLU A 239 -7.11 10.65 12.93
C GLU A 239 -8.06 10.35 11.76
N GLU A 240 -7.56 10.41 10.52
CA GLU A 240 -8.32 10.06 9.33
C GLU A 240 -8.70 8.58 9.34
N LEU A 241 -7.79 7.69 9.74
CA LEU A 241 -8.07 6.27 9.88
C LEU A 241 -9.13 6.01 10.98
N LYS A 242 -9.00 6.68 12.12
CA LYS A 242 -9.99 6.59 13.19
C LYS A 242 -11.35 7.05 12.70
N TRP A 243 -11.40 8.21 12.05
CA TRP A 243 -12.64 8.75 11.50
C TRP A 243 -13.33 7.78 10.53
N VAL A 244 -12.59 7.21 9.58
CA VAL A 244 -13.19 6.31 8.58
C VAL A 244 -13.71 5.01 9.20
N ARG A 245 -13.04 4.49 10.22
CA ARG A 245 -13.49 3.30 10.98
C ARG A 245 -14.78 3.57 11.74
N GLU A 246 -14.89 4.74 12.37
CA GLU A 246 -16.09 5.14 13.13
C GLU A 246 -17.28 5.46 12.21
N ASN A 247 -17.03 5.83 10.97
CA ASN A 247 -18.06 6.24 10.00
C ASN A 247 -18.30 5.22 8.87
N GLU A 248 -17.70 4.04 8.92
CA GLU A 248 -17.78 3.03 7.85
C GLU A 248 -19.22 2.67 7.47
N ILE A 249 -20.10 2.51 8.48
CA ILE A 249 -21.51 2.19 8.25
C ILE A 249 -22.26 3.33 7.51
N TYR A 250 -21.98 4.58 7.84
CA TYR A 250 -22.64 5.75 7.22
C TYR A 250 -22.15 5.95 5.78
N ILE A 251 -20.85 5.74 5.51
CA ILE A 251 -20.28 5.77 4.17
C ILE A 251 -20.95 4.70 3.29
N TRP A 252 -21.09 3.49 3.84
CA TRP A 252 -21.72 2.39 3.12
C TRP A 252 -23.21 2.64 2.86
N GLN A 253 -23.96 3.11 3.87
CA GLN A 253 -25.36 3.48 3.71
C GLN A 253 -25.54 4.53 2.62
N TYR A 254 -24.69 5.56 2.57
CA TYR A 254 -24.73 6.56 1.52
C TYR A 254 -24.54 5.94 0.12
N PHE A 255 -23.58 5.03 -0.04
CA PHE A 255 -23.36 4.37 -1.33
C PHE A 255 -24.56 3.54 -1.79
N ILE A 256 -25.26 2.89 -0.85
CA ILE A 256 -26.46 2.10 -1.13
C ILE A 256 -27.65 3.02 -1.43
N GLU A 257 -27.94 4.01 -0.60
CA GLU A 257 -29.07 4.92 -0.74
C GLU A 257 -29.00 5.75 -2.03
N LYS A 258 -27.81 6.18 -2.39
CA LYS A 258 -27.55 6.92 -3.65
C LYS A 258 -27.35 6.01 -4.85
N GLN A 259 -27.43 4.69 -4.66
CA GLN A 259 -27.23 3.69 -5.73
C GLN A 259 -25.92 3.88 -6.51
N VAL A 260 -24.84 4.32 -5.83
CA VAL A 260 -23.59 4.71 -6.45
C VAL A 260 -22.86 3.51 -7.08
N LEU A 261 -22.99 2.33 -6.47
CA LEU A 261 -22.14 1.17 -6.77
C LEU A 261 -22.13 0.78 -8.26
N TYR A 262 -23.28 0.88 -8.93
CA TYR A 262 -23.43 0.45 -10.31
C TYR A 262 -23.44 1.61 -11.32
N GLN A 263 -23.19 2.81 -10.86
CA GLN A 263 -23.06 3.98 -11.73
C GLN A 263 -21.66 4.04 -12.36
N THR A 264 -21.60 4.58 -13.56
CA THR A 264 -20.35 4.73 -14.34
C THR A 264 -19.91 6.19 -14.47
N ASP A 265 -20.56 7.11 -13.76
CA ASP A 265 -20.23 8.53 -13.78
C ASP A 265 -18.84 8.75 -13.12
N PRO A 266 -17.88 9.35 -13.82
CA PRO A 266 -16.53 9.62 -13.31
C PRO A 266 -16.50 10.46 -12.04
N GLN A 267 -17.54 11.26 -11.77
CA GLN A 267 -17.60 12.07 -10.55
C GLN A 267 -17.47 11.23 -9.26
N TRP A 268 -17.93 9.96 -9.28
CA TRP A 268 -17.83 9.09 -8.11
C TRP A 268 -16.40 8.68 -7.80
N VAL A 269 -15.60 8.46 -8.86
CA VAL A 269 -14.16 8.21 -8.74
C VAL A 269 -13.47 9.43 -8.15
N GLU A 270 -13.69 10.62 -8.72
CA GLU A 270 -13.12 11.87 -8.24
C GLU A 270 -13.48 12.16 -6.77
N ARG A 271 -14.73 11.92 -6.38
CA ARG A 271 -15.24 12.21 -5.03
C ARG A 271 -14.74 11.22 -3.98
N PHE A 272 -14.59 9.93 -4.31
CA PHE A 272 -14.41 8.88 -3.31
C PHE A 272 -13.18 7.99 -3.52
N LEU A 273 -12.50 8.03 -4.65
CA LEU A 273 -11.28 7.24 -4.85
C LEU A 273 -10.01 8.11 -4.89
N GLU A 274 -10.12 9.38 -5.31
CA GLU A 274 -8.97 10.27 -5.42
C GLU A 274 -8.51 10.82 -4.07
N PRO A 275 -7.23 11.27 -3.95
CA PRO A 275 -6.65 11.82 -2.73
C PRO A 275 -7.11 13.26 -2.45
N ALA A 276 -8.40 13.50 -2.47
CA ALA A 276 -8.97 14.79 -2.12
C ALA A 276 -8.79 15.09 -0.63
N PRO A 277 -8.75 16.39 -0.21
CA PRO A 277 -8.65 16.74 1.21
C PRO A 277 -9.85 16.25 2.03
N PHE A 278 -11.01 16.10 1.39
CA PHE A 278 -12.23 15.53 1.98
C PHE A 278 -13.15 14.99 0.87
N SER A 279 -13.98 14.01 1.22
CA SER A 279 -15.02 13.50 0.32
C SER A 279 -16.23 14.42 0.30
N LYS A 280 -16.88 14.55 -0.85
CA LYS A 280 -18.00 15.47 -1.06
C LYS A 280 -19.34 14.74 -0.92
N PHE A 281 -19.84 14.61 0.31
CA PHE A 281 -21.21 14.12 0.56
C PHE A 281 -22.28 15.22 0.41
N TYR A 282 -21.85 16.49 0.34
CA TYR A 282 -22.70 17.68 0.45
C TYR A 282 -23.41 17.78 1.81
N LEU A 283 -22.73 17.39 2.88
CA LEU A 283 -23.18 17.41 4.27
C LEU A 283 -22.13 18.10 5.16
N GLU A 284 -22.51 18.49 6.38
CA GLU A 284 -21.56 19.04 7.36
C GLU A 284 -20.40 18.08 7.68
N LEU A 285 -20.64 16.79 7.55
CA LEU A 285 -19.67 15.70 7.67
C LEU A 285 -18.45 15.86 6.75
N ASP A 286 -18.59 16.57 5.62
CA ASP A 286 -17.53 16.74 4.63
C ASP A 286 -16.27 17.42 5.17
N ARG A 287 -16.41 18.25 6.23
CA ARG A 287 -15.26 18.96 6.81
C ARG A 287 -14.23 18.02 7.45
N ASN A 288 -14.68 16.89 7.98
CA ASN A 288 -13.84 15.94 8.71
C ASN A 288 -13.58 14.65 7.93
N SER A 289 -14.29 14.44 6.81
CA SER A 289 -14.11 13.21 6.02
C SER A 289 -12.84 13.29 5.19
N PRO A 290 -11.97 12.26 5.25
CA PRO A 290 -10.80 12.18 4.37
C PRO A 290 -11.21 11.88 2.93
N GLY A 291 -10.27 11.98 2.00
CA GLY A 291 -10.40 11.40 0.67
C GLY A 291 -10.37 9.87 0.67
N ARG A 292 -10.44 9.24 -0.50
CA ARG A 292 -10.24 7.78 -0.66
C ARG A 292 -11.23 6.88 0.09
N LEU A 293 -12.39 7.38 0.50
CA LEU A 293 -13.37 6.58 1.26
C LEU A 293 -13.83 5.32 0.52
N GLY A 294 -13.96 5.40 -0.81
CA GLY A 294 -14.25 4.24 -1.63
C GLY A 294 -13.10 3.23 -1.65
N ARG A 295 -11.83 3.68 -1.64
CA ARG A 295 -10.67 2.78 -1.50
C ARG A 295 -10.73 2.02 -0.18
N TRP A 296 -11.07 2.70 0.91
CA TRP A 296 -11.27 2.06 2.22
C TRP A 296 -12.34 0.97 2.17
N ILE A 297 -13.54 1.30 1.69
CA ILE A 297 -14.65 0.32 1.59
C ILE A 297 -14.26 -0.84 0.68
N GLY A 298 -13.66 -0.57 -0.48
CA GLY A 298 -13.18 -1.59 -1.39
C GLY A 298 -12.18 -2.54 -0.72
N TRP A 299 -11.27 -2.00 0.07
CA TRP A 299 -10.29 -2.77 0.82
C TRP A 299 -10.96 -3.67 1.88
N GLN A 300 -11.93 -3.15 2.66
CA GLN A 300 -12.65 -3.95 3.63
C GLN A 300 -13.48 -5.07 2.95
N ILE A 301 -14.03 -4.83 1.77
CA ILE A 301 -14.71 -5.87 0.97
C ILE A 301 -13.73 -6.97 0.56
N VAL A 302 -12.53 -6.63 0.07
CA VAL A 302 -11.51 -7.61 -0.32
C VAL A 302 -11.01 -8.40 0.89
N ARG A 303 -10.73 -7.75 2.01
CA ARG A 303 -10.38 -8.41 3.29
C ARG A 303 -11.46 -9.40 3.70
N LYS A 304 -12.72 -8.96 3.67
CA LYS A 304 -13.86 -9.80 4.05
C LYS A 304 -14.05 -10.98 3.10
N TYR A 305 -13.81 -10.79 1.79
CA TYR A 305 -13.81 -11.89 0.84
C TYR A 305 -12.74 -12.93 1.23
N ARG A 306 -11.53 -12.49 1.51
CA ARG A 306 -10.40 -13.37 1.87
C ARG A 306 -10.66 -14.15 3.15
N ASP A 307 -11.24 -13.50 4.16
CA ASP A 307 -11.63 -14.17 5.43
C ASP A 307 -12.60 -15.34 5.20
N LEU A 308 -13.54 -15.17 4.27
CA LEU A 308 -14.57 -16.18 3.97
C LEU A 308 -14.12 -17.25 2.97
N ASN A 309 -13.06 -16.95 2.18
CA ASN A 309 -12.57 -17.80 1.11
C ASN A 309 -11.04 -17.96 1.20
N PRO A 310 -10.52 -18.55 2.32
CA PRO A 310 -9.08 -18.64 2.56
C PRO A 310 -8.34 -19.51 1.53
N GLU A 311 -9.05 -20.45 0.87
CA GLU A 311 -8.48 -21.36 -0.13
C GLU A 311 -8.30 -20.73 -1.51
N THR A 312 -8.90 -19.54 -1.76
CA THR A 312 -8.72 -18.84 -3.04
C THR A 312 -7.26 -18.41 -3.19
N SER A 313 -6.61 -18.78 -4.28
CA SER A 313 -5.25 -18.34 -4.55
C SER A 313 -5.16 -16.84 -4.72
N LEU A 314 -3.99 -16.25 -4.45
CA LEU A 314 -3.78 -14.80 -4.66
C LEU A 314 -4.03 -14.41 -6.12
N GLU A 315 -3.52 -15.19 -7.08
CA GLU A 315 -3.71 -14.92 -8.50
C GLU A 315 -5.19 -14.91 -8.89
N GLU A 316 -5.97 -15.86 -8.38
CA GLU A 316 -7.41 -15.94 -8.61
C GLU A 316 -8.14 -14.73 -8.00
N LEU A 317 -7.85 -14.37 -6.73
CA LEU A 317 -8.43 -13.20 -6.08
C LEU A 317 -8.18 -11.93 -6.87
N LEU A 318 -6.95 -11.71 -7.35
CA LEU A 318 -6.61 -10.52 -8.11
C LEU A 318 -7.34 -10.42 -9.45
N ARG A 319 -7.68 -11.58 -10.07
CA ARG A 319 -8.43 -11.66 -11.34
C ARG A 319 -9.94 -11.72 -11.17
N LEU A 320 -10.43 -11.91 -9.95
CA LEU A 320 -11.85 -12.10 -9.71
C LEU A 320 -12.67 -10.90 -10.18
N PRO A 321 -13.76 -11.09 -10.95
CA PRO A 321 -14.64 -9.99 -11.35
C PRO A 321 -15.24 -9.28 -10.12
N ALA A 322 -15.37 -7.95 -10.21
CA ALA A 322 -15.82 -7.12 -9.09
C ALA A 322 -17.17 -7.57 -8.51
N GLN A 323 -18.16 -7.85 -9.35
CA GLN A 323 -19.47 -8.31 -8.93
C GLN A 323 -19.42 -9.65 -8.18
N GLN A 324 -18.57 -10.58 -8.64
CA GLN A 324 -18.41 -11.89 -8.00
C GLN A 324 -17.73 -11.73 -6.63
N LEU A 325 -16.64 -10.97 -6.57
CA LEU A 325 -15.92 -10.68 -5.33
C LEU A 325 -16.85 -10.03 -4.31
N PHE A 326 -17.61 -9.01 -4.72
CA PHE A 326 -18.58 -8.33 -3.86
C PHE A 326 -19.62 -9.28 -3.30
N ASN A 327 -20.30 -10.07 -4.16
CA ASN A 327 -21.34 -10.99 -3.75
C ASN A 327 -20.82 -12.07 -2.77
N GLN A 328 -19.64 -12.61 -3.04
CA GLN A 328 -19.04 -13.67 -2.22
C GLN A 328 -18.43 -13.13 -0.91
N SER A 329 -18.04 -11.86 -0.86
CA SER A 329 -17.55 -11.23 0.38
C SER A 329 -18.62 -11.14 1.46
N LYS A 330 -19.90 -11.09 1.07
CA LYS A 330 -21.05 -10.85 1.99
C LYS A 330 -20.78 -9.65 2.90
N TYR A 331 -20.05 -8.67 2.38
CA TYR A 331 -19.62 -7.51 3.16
C TYR A 331 -20.79 -6.77 3.80
N LYS A 332 -20.63 -6.52 5.07
CA LYS A 332 -21.48 -5.64 5.88
C LYS A 332 -20.54 -4.88 6.82
N PRO A 333 -20.59 -3.53 6.89
CA PRO A 333 -19.79 -2.79 7.84
C PRO A 333 -20.09 -3.20 9.28
N LYS A 334 -19.08 -3.12 10.13
CA LYS A 334 -19.24 -3.37 11.56
C LYS A 334 -20.09 -2.25 12.17
N ARG A 335 -20.95 -2.63 13.11
CA ARG A 335 -21.72 -1.67 13.91
C ARG A 335 -20.86 -1.09 15.02
#